data_99935c2ab83ff81f2c6a79b2c4ae20ad
#
_entry.id   99935c2ab83ff81f2c6a79b2c4ae20ad
#
_cell.length_a   1.000
_cell.length_b   1.000
_cell.length_c   1.000
_cell.angle_alpha   90.00
_cell.angle_beta   90.00
_cell.angle_gamma   90.00
#
_symmetry.space_group_name_H-M   'P 1'
#
loop_
_entity.id
_entity.type
_entity.pdbx_description
1 polymer ?
#
loop_
_entity_poly.entity_id
_entity_poly.type
_entity_poly.pdbx_seq_one_letter_code
_entity_poly.pdbx_strand_id
1 'polypeptide(L)'
;MGASTNKRYLQAALALTLLACSGLSGCSDNQGQNSSSTGSAKGAVASTHTKTPNATAKASGKAKGTGGPTETSAPTATASPTATSSPELEAAKKRALTTPPPPKPELITVNSDDGAIATAKYWVQLHYYIYTTGKVDEYKALCPGNGDTATKPVEYATETHVRGGWSEPVTLKFTNAFRRSDFKNDVVIQVDFEREGVTQYHSDGRIEYHEKESRWAGVKLEYNGTQWIVIEAVNREN
;
A
#
# COMPACT_ATOMS: atom_id res chain seq x y z
N MET A 1 -13.03 -29.78 35.63
CA MET A 1 -12.11 -30.61 34.84
C MET A 1 -12.50 -30.36 33.38
N GLY A 2 -11.91 -29.52 32.63
CA GLY A 2 -10.56 -29.37 32.19
C GLY A 2 -10.53 -29.71 30.73
N ALA A 3 -10.43 -28.71 29.83
CA ALA A 3 -9.80 -28.85 28.55
C ALA A 3 -9.49 -27.46 28.00
N SER A 4 -8.42 -26.90 28.55
CA SER A 4 -7.66 -25.81 27.94
C SER A 4 -6.56 -26.48 27.14
N THR A 5 -6.68 -26.52 25.81
CA THR A 5 -5.52 -26.93 24.98
C THR A 5 -5.66 -26.33 23.56
N ASN A 6 -4.60 -25.65 23.16
CA ASN A 6 -4.19 -25.31 21.79
C ASN A 6 -4.68 -23.99 21.18
N LYS A 7 -4.17 -22.87 21.75
CA LYS A 7 -4.14 -21.56 21.07
C LYS A 7 -2.73 -21.09 20.66
N ARG A 8 -1.77 -21.98 20.45
CA ARG A 8 -0.35 -21.57 20.26
C ARG A 8 0.31 -21.95 18.93
N TYR A 9 -0.40 -22.41 17.92
CA TYR A 9 0.23 -22.90 16.68
C TYR A 9 -0.15 -22.19 15.39
N LEU A 10 -0.88 -21.06 15.42
CA LEU A 10 -1.29 -20.38 14.17
C LEU A 10 -0.49 -19.11 13.82
N GLN A 11 0.47 -18.71 14.63
CA GLN A 11 1.27 -17.52 14.35
C GLN A 11 2.56 -17.76 13.53
N ALA A 12 2.85 -18.98 13.13
CA ALA A 12 4.13 -19.34 12.51
C ALA A 12 4.09 -19.57 10.98
N ALA A 13 2.96 -19.45 10.30
CA ALA A 13 2.82 -19.92 8.91
C ALA A 13 2.73 -18.81 7.85
N LEU A 14 2.71 -17.53 8.19
CA LEU A 14 2.74 -16.45 7.21
C LEU A 14 4.03 -15.63 7.22
N ALA A 15 5.13 -16.21 7.69
CA ALA A 15 6.46 -15.74 7.34
C ALA A 15 6.72 -16.14 5.88
N LEU A 16 6.23 -15.34 4.94
CA LEU A 16 6.65 -15.40 3.55
C LEU A 16 8.14 -15.06 3.52
N THR A 17 8.98 -16.11 3.46
CA THR A 17 10.39 -15.99 3.15
C THR A 17 10.55 -15.37 1.77
N LEU A 18 10.86 -14.09 1.74
CA LEU A 18 11.48 -13.43 0.60
C LEU A 18 12.88 -14.00 0.47
N LEU A 19 13.07 -15.04 -0.37
CA LEU A 19 14.38 -15.39 -0.89
C LEU A 19 14.76 -14.30 -1.90
N ALA A 20 15.51 -13.33 -1.41
CA ALA A 20 16.31 -12.46 -2.25
C ALA A 20 17.37 -13.35 -2.93
N CYS A 21 17.26 -13.54 -4.23
CA CYS A 21 18.36 -14.01 -5.08
C CYS A 21 19.42 -12.93 -5.15
N SER A 22 20.33 -12.91 -4.18
CA SER A 22 21.60 -12.21 -4.29
C SER A 22 22.56 -13.11 -5.06
N GLY A 23 22.83 -12.74 -6.31
CA GLY A 23 23.86 -13.36 -7.12
C GLY A 23 25.23 -13.18 -6.47
N LEU A 24 25.90 -14.26 -6.20
CA LEU A 24 27.32 -14.32 -5.92
C LEU A 24 28.00 -15.04 -7.06
N SER A 25 28.71 -14.26 -7.85
CA SER A 25 29.76 -14.73 -8.77
C SER A 25 30.85 -15.44 -7.96
N GLY A 26 31.11 -16.68 -8.27
CA GLY A 26 32.22 -17.45 -7.76
C GLY A 26 32.78 -18.31 -8.88
N CYS A 27 33.92 -17.90 -9.44
CA CYS A 27 34.75 -18.73 -10.32
C CYS A 27 35.30 -19.94 -9.59
N SER A 28 35.28 -21.09 -10.23
CA SER A 28 36.36 -22.09 -10.11
C SER A 28 36.35 -23.06 -11.28
N ASP A 29 37.53 -23.18 -11.87
CA ASP A 29 37.91 -24.09 -12.95
C ASP A 29 37.71 -25.56 -12.62
N ASN A 30 37.34 -26.38 -13.60
CA ASN A 30 38.23 -27.42 -14.14
C ASN A 30 37.58 -28.28 -15.25
N GLN A 31 38.27 -28.31 -16.37
CA GLN A 31 38.52 -29.36 -17.41
C GLN A 31 37.48 -30.43 -17.73
N GLY A 32 37.25 -30.52 -19.06
CA GLY A 32 37.05 -31.81 -19.69
C GLY A 32 36.25 -31.85 -20.98
N GLN A 33 36.92 -31.56 -22.09
CA GLN A 33 36.83 -32.21 -23.43
C GLN A 33 35.51 -32.31 -24.22
N ASN A 34 35.53 -31.62 -25.35
CA ASN A 34 35.50 -32.12 -26.74
C ASN A 34 34.14 -32.18 -27.46
N SER A 35 33.92 -31.41 -28.46
CA SER A 35 33.90 -31.61 -29.91
C SER A 35 32.96 -30.65 -30.64
N SER A 36 33.58 -29.84 -31.53
CA SER A 36 33.23 -29.53 -32.93
C SER A 36 31.77 -29.14 -33.26
N SER A 37 31.45 -28.02 -33.83
CA SER A 37 31.90 -27.49 -35.14
C SER A 37 31.22 -26.18 -35.48
N THR A 38 32.00 -25.24 -36.04
CA THR A 38 31.85 -24.43 -37.22
C THR A 38 30.68 -23.48 -37.43
N GLY A 39 31.04 -22.19 -37.65
CA GLY A 39 30.30 -21.20 -38.44
C GLY A 39 30.47 -19.78 -37.90
N SER A 40 31.53 -19.07 -38.17
CA SER A 40 31.88 -17.91 -39.03
C SER A 40 30.67 -16.99 -39.29
N ALA A 41 30.74 -15.68 -39.08
CA ALA A 41 31.59 -14.54 -39.34
C ALA A 41 30.96 -13.27 -38.71
N LYS A 42 31.71 -12.43 -38.07
CA LYS A 42 32.39 -11.23 -38.58
C LYS A 42 31.52 -9.95 -38.56
N GLY A 43 31.93 -8.98 -37.77
CA GLY A 43 31.48 -7.59 -37.84
C GLY A 43 31.91 -6.78 -36.62
N ALA A 44 33.19 -6.39 -36.58
CA ALA A 44 33.78 -5.43 -35.64
C ALA A 44 33.66 -4.01 -36.20
N VAL A 45 33.50 -2.99 -35.34
CA VAL A 45 34.17 -1.66 -35.30
C VAL A 45 33.80 -1.03 -33.94
N ALA A 46 34.62 -0.83 -33.07
CA ALA A 46 35.71 0.06 -32.70
C ALA A 46 35.30 1.53 -32.46
N SER A 47 35.56 1.93 -31.21
CA SER A 47 36.12 3.24 -30.78
C SER A 47 35.25 4.49 -30.86
N THR A 48 35.24 5.39 -29.91
CA THR A 48 36.39 6.07 -29.28
C THR A 48 35.98 6.89 -28.03
N HIS A 49 36.89 7.02 -27.12
CA HIS A 49 36.95 7.96 -25.99
C HIS A 49 36.81 9.42 -26.37
N THR A 50 36.31 10.29 -25.49
CA THR A 50 36.94 11.58 -25.24
C THR A 50 36.66 12.08 -23.80
N LYS A 51 37.73 12.49 -23.17
CA LYS A 51 37.90 13.05 -21.81
C LYS A 51 37.48 14.53 -21.74
N THR A 52 37.14 14.93 -20.51
CA THR A 52 37.13 16.25 -19.84
C THR A 52 38.17 17.26 -20.35
N PRO A 53 38.02 18.63 -20.17
CA PRO A 53 38.44 19.18 -18.88
C PRO A 53 37.65 20.38 -18.32
N ASN A 54 37.81 20.49 -17.04
CA ASN A 54 37.77 21.55 -16.04
C ASN A 54 38.17 22.96 -16.52
N ALA A 55 37.44 24.01 -16.08
CA ALA A 55 37.99 25.36 -15.94
C ALA A 55 37.27 26.16 -14.85
N THR A 56 38.05 26.49 -13.86
CA THR A 56 37.86 27.41 -12.74
C THR A 56 37.87 28.88 -13.24
N ALA A 57 37.00 29.72 -12.70
CA ALA A 57 37.27 31.17 -12.66
C ALA A 57 36.60 31.81 -11.43
N LYS A 58 37.45 32.46 -10.66
CA LYS A 58 37.29 33.22 -9.44
C LYS A 58 37.22 34.68 -9.81
N ALA A 59 36.27 35.44 -9.27
CA ALA A 59 36.41 36.89 -9.18
C ALA A 59 35.70 37.45 -7.96
N SER A 60 36.48 38.18 -7.22
CA SER A 60 36.26 38.91 -5.99
C SER A 60 35.67 40.29 -6.29
N GLY A 61 34.75 40.78 -5.45
CA GLY A 61 34.27 42.16 -5.51
C GLY A 61 33.76 42.61 -4.16
N LYS A 62 34.58 43.39 -3.48
CA LYS A 62 34.38 44.01 -2.17
C LYS A 62 33.83 45.43 -2.38
N ALA A 63 32.69 45.77 -1.76
CA ALA A 63 32.35 47.17 -1.53
C ALA A 63 31.73 47.35 -0.14
N LYS A 64 32.28 48.34 0.55
CA LYS A 64 32.08 48.81 1.92
C LYS A 64 31.08 49.96 1.86
N GLY A 65 30.05 49.95 2.73
CA GLY A 65 29.14 51.08 2.93
C GLY A 65 28.59 51.11 4.36
N THR A 66 28.90 52.19 5.00
CA THR A 66 28.73 52.58 6.40
C THR A 66 27.30 53.10 6.67
N GLY A 67 26.73 52.81 7.86
CA GLY A 67 25.92 53.79 8.58
C GLY A 67 24.50 53.46 9.00
N GLY A 68 24.26 53.50 10.30
CA GLY A 68 23.04 53.94 10.96
C GLY A 68 22.25 52.90 11.76
N PRO A 69 21.97 53.20 13.04
CA PRO A 69 21.21 52.31 13.88
C PRO A 69 19.71 52.57 13.71
N THR A 70 18.90 51.53 13.52
CA THR A 70 17.48 51.67 13.55
C THR A 70 16.84 50.48 14.27
N GLU A 71 16.22 50.83 15.34
CA GLU A 71 15.10 50.25 16.06
C GLU A 71 14.81 48.75 15.96
N THR A 72 14.98 48.14 17.08
CA THR A 72 14.46 46.82 17.47
C THR A 72 12.93 46.83 17.43
N SER A 73 12.40 46.29 16.34
CA SER A 73 10.99 45.89 16.26
C SER A 73 10.92 44.42 16.72
N ALA A 74 10.26 44.18 17.82
CA ALA A 74 9.91 42.85 18.32
C ALA A 74 9.20 42.05 17.22
N PRO A 75 9.50 40.75 17.04
CA PRO A 75 8.71 39.92 16.13
C PRO A 75 7.30 39.77 16.70
N THR A 76 6.36 40.41 16.05
CA THR A 76 4.92 40.14 16.24
C THR A 76 4.73 38.67 15.88
N ALA A 77 4.34 37.87 16.87
CA ALA A 77 3.93 36.48 16.67
C ALA A 77 2.77 36.51 15.64
N THR A 78 3.09 36.15 14.43
CA THR A 78 2.08 35.88 13.39
C THR A 78 1.27 34.68 13.87
N ALA A 79 0.05 34.94 14.31
CA ALA A 79 -0.92 33.90 14.61
C ALA A 79 -1.01 33.00 13.37
N SER A 80 -0.69 31.69 13.54
CA SER A 80 -0.97 30.68 12.52
C SER A 80 -2.42 30.84 12.10
N PRO A 81 -2.71 30.90 10.79
CA PRO A 81 -4.09 30.96 10.34
C PRO A 81 -4.76 29.66 10.81
N THR A 82 -5.73 29.81 11.70
CA THR A 82 -6.73 28.75 11.93
C THR A 82 -7.30 28.45 10.55
N ALA A 83 -7.04 27.27 10.01
CA ALA A 83 -7.52 26.85 8.70
C ALA A 83 -9.04 26.87 8.74
N THR A 84 -9.63 27.99 8.30
CA THR A 84 -11.06 28.07 8.02
C THR A 84 -11.29 27.11 6.86
N SER A 85 -12.02 26.00 7.10
CA SER A 85 -12.36 25.06 6.07
C SER A 85 -13.10 25.77 4.93
N SER A 86 -12.63 25.58 3.69
CA SER A 86 -13.34 26.18 2.56
C SER A 86 -14.68 25.46 2.35
N PRO A 87 -15.70 26.15 1.78
CA PRO A 87 -16.97 25.49 1.45
C PRO A 87 -16.80 24.26 0.55
N GLU A 88 -15.79 24.28 -0.33
CA GLU A 88 -15.45 23.15 -1.21
C GLU A 88 -14.92 21.94 -0.40
N LEU A 89 -14.09 22.19 0.60
CA LEU A 89 -13.54 21.15 1.47
C LEU A 89 -14.64 20.51 2.31
N GLU A 90 -15.54 21.30 2.87
CA GLU A 90 -16.71 20.80 3.61
C GLU A 90 -17.63 19.96 2.70
N ALA A 91 -17.88 20.41 1.47
CA ALA A 91 -18.65 19.66 0.50
C ALA A 91 -17.96 18.34 0.10
N ALA A 92 -16.62 18.35 -0.07
CA ALA A 92 -15.83 17.13 -0.34
C ALA A 92 -15.90 16.17 0.83
N LYS A 93 -15.72 16.64 2.06
CA LYS A 93 -15.85 15.84 3.27
C LYS A 93 -17.24 15.21 3.38
N LYS A 94 -18.30 16.00 3.16
CA LYS A 94 -19.67 15.49 3.17
C LYS A 94 -19.86 14.37 2.15
N ARG A 95 -19.39 14.54 0.92
CA ARG A 95 -19.46 13.49 -0.12
C ARG A 95 -18.74 12.22 0.33
N ALA A 96 -17.53 12.34 0.86
CA ALA A 96 -16.74 11.22 1.37
C ALA A 96 -17.51 10.46 2.46
N LEU A 97 -17.95 11.14 3.50
CA LEU A 97 -18.63 10.53 4.65
C LEU A 97 -20.01 9.93 4.30
N THR A 98 -20.63 10.39 3.20
CA THR A 98 -21.92 9.87 2.72
C THR A 98 -21.78 8.86 1.57
N THR A 99 -20.56 8.47 1.22
CA THR A 99 -20.32 7.41 0.22
C THR A 99 -21.12 6.15 0.62
N PRO A 100 -21.90 5.56 -0.31
CA PRO A 100 -22.59 4.31 -0.03
C PRO A 100 -21.60 3.16 0.14
N PRO A 101 -21.95 2.11 0.90
CA PRO A 101 -21.11 0.93 1.00
C PRO A 101 -20.99 0.24 -0.37
N PRO A 102 -19.87 -0.43 -0.64
CA PRO A 102 -19.75 -1.25 -1.84
C PRO A 102 -20.82 -2.35 -1.84
N PRO A 103 -21.35 -2.72 -3.02
CA PRO A 103 -22.38 -3.74 -3.09
C PRO A 103 -21.86 -5.09 -2.61
N LYS A 104 -22.57 -5.71 -1.67
CA LYS A 104 -22.25 -7.05 -1.18
C LYS A 104 -22.47 -8.06 -2.33
N PRO A 105 -21.47 -8.88 -2.70
CA PRO A 105 -21.62 -9.83 -3.80
C PRO A 105 -22.56 -10.98 -3.43
N GLU A 106 -23.45 -11.37 -4.34
CA GLU A 106 -24.35 -12.50 -4.14
C GLU A 106 -23.59 -13.82 -3.94
N LEU A 107 -22.47 -13.97 -4.65
CA LEU A 107 -21.62 -15.16 -4.59
C LEU A 107 -20.95 -15.38 -3.22
N ILE A 108 -21.02 -14.42 -2.30
CA ILE A 108 -20.46 -14.57 -0.95
C ILE A 108 -21.03 -15.77 -0.19
N THR A 109 -22.28 -16.17 -0.53
CA THR A 109 -22.96 -17.31 0.08
C THR A 109 -22.72 -18.65 -0.64
N VAL A 110 -21.98 -18.63 -1.75
CA VAL A 110 -21.70 -19.84 -2.55
C VAL A 110 -20.33 -20.40 -2.16
N ASN A 111 -20.30 -21.63 -1.67
CA ASN A 111 -19.06 -22.34 -1.33
C ASN A 111 -18.34 -22.82 -2.59
N SER A 112 -17.65 -21.88 -3.27
CA SER A 112 -16.88 -22.10 -4.50
C SER A 112 -15.69 -21.16 -4.57
N ASP A 113 -14.74 -21.41 -5.48
CA ASP A 113 -13.61 -20.52 -5.72
C ASP A 113 -14.10 -19.14 -6.22
N ASP A 114 -15.14 -19.08 -7.04
CA ASP A 114 -15.74 -17.82 -7.48
C ASP A 114 -16.35 -17.02 -6.30
N GLY A 115 -17.00 -17.72 -5.36
CA GLY A 115 -17.49 -17.12 -4.12
C GLY A 115 -16.38 -16.55 -3.25
N ALA A 116 -15.29 -17.29 -3.09
CA ALA A 116 -14.11 -16.83 -2.38
C ALA A 116 -13.46 -15.62 -3.08
N ILE A 117 -13.33 -15.63 -4.41
CA ILE A 117 -12.79 -14.51 -5.21
C ILE A 117 -13.68 -13.27 -5.07
N ALA A 118 -14.99 -13.41 -5.18
CA ALA A 118 -15.92 -12.31 -5.02
C ALA A 118 -15.82 -11.69 -3.60
N THR A 119 -15.69 -12.52 -2.58
CA THR A 119 -15.53 -12.10 -1.18
C THR A 119 -14.18 -11.38 -0.96
N ALA A 120 -13.10 -11.87 -1.55
CA ALA A 120 -11.79 -11.22 -1.45
C ALA A 120 -11.79 -9.82 -2.08
N LYS A 121 -12.40 -9.66 -3.26
CA LYS A 121 -12.58 -8.34 -3.89
C LYS A 121 -13.44 -7.40 -3.04
N TYR A 122 -14.50 -7.91 -2.44
CA TYR A 122 -15.38 -7.16 -1.56
C TYR A 122 -14.65 -6.70 -0.30
N TRP A 123 -13.79 -7.55 0.28
CA TRP A 123 -12.93 -7.17 1.39
C TRP A 123 -12.00 -5.99 1.03
N VAL A 124 -11.37 -6.03 -0.15
CA VAL A 124 -10.53 -4.91 -0.62
C VAL A 124 -11.34 -3.61 -0.70
N GLN A 125 -12.56 -3.66 -1.25
CA GLN A 125 -13.43 -2.49 -1.32
C GLN A 125 -13.83 -1.95 0.06
N LEU A 126 -14.21 -2.84 0.99
CA LEU A 126 -14.55 -2.46 2.37
C LEU A 126 -13.36 -1.89 3.13
N HIS A 127 -12.15 -2.40 2.88
CA HIS A 127 -10.94 -1.89 3.50
C HIS A 127 -10.74 -0.39 3.21
N TYR A 128 -10.92 0.06 1.97
CA TYR A 128 -10.86 1.49 1.64
C TYR A 128 -12.10 2.27 2.08
N TYR A 129 -13.27 1.65 2.03
CA TYR A 129 -14.53 2.26 2.44
C TYR A 129 -14.52 2.72 3.91
N ILE A 130 -13.96 1.91 4.82
CA ILE A 130 -13.88 2.28 6.24
C ILE A 130 -12.99 3.50 6.48
N TYR A 131 -11.93 3.68 5.71
CA TYR A 131 -11.07 4.87 5.81
C TYR A 131 -11.73 6.12 5.25
N THR A 132 -12.55 5.97 4.21
CA THR A 132 -13.32 7.08 3.64
C THR A 132 -14.45 7.53 4.56
N THR A 133 -15.21 6.60 5.15
CA THR A 133 -16.49 6.89 5.81
C THR A 133 -16.48 6.76 7.33
N GLY A 134 -15.54 6.02 7.90
CA GLY A 134 -15.55 5.61 9.31
C GLY A 134 -16.59 4.54 9.67
N LYS A 135 -17.38 4.05 8.70
CA LYS A 135 -18.44 3.05 8.92
C LYS A 135 -17.84 1.65 8.86
N VAL A 136 -17.70 1.00 9.98
CA VAL A 136 -16.93 -0.25 10.14
C VAL A 136 -17.77 -1.52 10.26
N ASP A 137 -19.10 -1.43 10.31
CA ASP A 137 -19.96 -2.56 10.65
C ASP A 137 -19.89 -3.70 9.63
N GLU A 138 -19.95 -3.40 8.33
CA GLU A 138 -19.85 -4.43 7.29
C GLU A 138 -18.45 -5.07 7.25
N TYR A 139 -17.40 -4.29 7.50
CA TYR A 139 -16.05 -4.81 7.59
C TYR A 139 -15.91 -5.79 8.76
N LYS A 140 -16.45 -5.45 9.94
CA LYS A 140 -16.46 -6.32 11.12
C LYS A 140 -17.28 -7.59 10.88
N ALA A 141 -18.41 -7.48 10.19
CA ALA A 141 -19.25 -8.65 9.85
C ALA A 141 -18.52 -9.60 8.89
N LEU A 142 -17.70 -9.07 7.98
CA LEU A 142 -16.90 -9.86 7.05
C LEU A 142 -15.64 -10.46 7.71
N CYS A 143 -15.06 -9.77 8.70
CA CYS A 143 -13.87 -10.18 9.45
C CYS A 143 -14.23 -10.37 10.94
N PRO A 144 -14.94 -11.44 11.34
CA PRO A 144 -15.49 -11.58 12.70
C PRO A 144 -14.44 -11.98 13.76
N GLY A 145 -13.16 -12.02 13.40
CA GLY A 145 -12.08 -12.42 14.30
C GLY A 145 -11.58 -11.28 15.20
N ASN A 146 -10.54 -11.59 15.95
CA ASN A 146 -9.80 -10.65 16.81
C ASN A 146 -8.31 -10.52 16.42
N GLY A 147 -7.94 -11.02 15.25
CA GLY A 147 -6.60 -10.84 14.68
C GLY A 147 -6.37 -9.46 14.11
N ASP A 148 -5.13 -9.19 13.72
CA ASP A 148 -4.70 -7.91 13.17
C ASP A 148 -5.53 -7.44 11.96
N THR A 149 -5.93 -8.35 11.09
CA THR A 149 -6.79 -8.05 9.93
C THR A 149 -8.16 -7.52 10.35
N ALA A 150 -8.73 -8.05 11.42
CA ALA A 150 -10.06 -7.65 11.89
C ALA A 150 -10.01 -6.37 12.74
N THR A 151 -8.96 -6.16 13.53
CA THR A 151 -8.93 -5.09 14.56
C THR A 151 -8.20 -3.84 14.10
N LYS A 152 -6.98 -3.94 13.56
CA LYS A 152 -6.15 -2.76 13.24
C LYS A 152 -6.77 -1.79 12.23
N PRO A 153 -7.35 -2.23 11.09
CA PRO A 153 -8.00 -1.31 10.17
C PRO A 153 -9.19 -0.59 10.80
N VAL A 154 -9.96 -1.29 11.63
CA VAL A 154 -11.12 -0.74 12.35
C VAL A 154 -10.68 0.30 13.38
N GLU A 155 -9.68 -0.02 14.19
CA GLU A 155 -9.10 0.90 15.19
C GLU A 155 -8.58 2.17 14.51
N TYR A 156 -7.74 2.01 13.47
CA TYR A 156 -7.18 3.14 12.74
C TYR A 156 -8.26 4.01 12.07
N ALA A 157 -9.23 3.41 11.38
CA ALA A 157 -10.31 4.15 10.74
C ALA A 157 -11.14 4.91 11.78
N THR A 158 -11.51 4.23 12.89
CA THR A 158 -12.30 4.84 13.98
C THR A 158 -11.54 6.01 14.61
N GLU A 159 -10.28 5.83 14.97
CA GLU A 159 -9.46 6.86 15.58
C GLU A 159 -9.28 8.07 14.65
N THR A 160 -9.01 7.83 13.35
CA THR A 160 -8.88 8.88 12.35
C THR A 160 -10.16 9.72 12.28
N HIS A 161 -11.32 9.08 12.17
CA HIS A 161 -12.60 9.79 12.05
C HIS A 161 -13.02 10.49 13.36
N VAL A 162 -12.80 9.90 14.53
CA VAL A 162 -13.06 10.52 15.83
C VAL A 162 -12.23 11.81 15.98
N ARG A 163 -11.03 11.83 15.47
CA ARG A 163 -10.16 13.02 15.47
C ARG A 163 -10.49 14.03 14.37
N GLY A 164 -11.46 13.75 13.49
CA GLY A 164 -11.90 14.64 12.42
C GLY A 164 -11.16 14.46 11.10
N GLY A 165 -10.22 13.50 11.00
CA GLY A 165 -9.57 13.10 9.75
C GLY A 165 -10.53 12.30 8.85
N TRP A 166 -10.22 12.22 7.56
CA TRP A 166 -10.98 11.48 6.56
C TRP A 166 -10.16 11.33 5.26
N SER A 167 -10.62 10.50 4.32
CA SER A 167 -10.03 10.42 2.99
C SER A 167 -11.10 10.55 1.91
N GLU A 168 -10.69 10.98 0.72
CA GLU A 168 -11.57 10.95 -0.45
C GLU A 168 -11.99 9.51 -0.80
N PRO A 169 -13.13 9.34 -1.52
CA PRO A 169 -13.52 8.02 -2.02
C PRO A 169 -12.47 7.45 -2.96
N VAL A 170 -12.14 6.19 -2.75
CA VAL A 170 -11.11 5.48 -3.52
C VAL A 170 -11.72 4.75 -4.71
N THR A 171 -11.15 4.94 -5.89
CA THR A 171 -11.48 4.17 -7.08
C THR A 171 -10.50 3.01 -7.22
N LEU A 172 -11.04 1.80 -7.33
CA LEU A 172 -10.30 0.55 -7.49
C LEU A 172 -10.61 -0.09 -8.84
N LYS A 173 -9.59 -0.57 -9.52
CA LYS A 173 -9.72 -1.34 -10.74
C LYS A 173 -9.05 -2.70 -10.54
N PHE A 174 -9.84 -3.74 -10.37
CA PHE A 174 -9.33 -5.11 -10.26
C PHE A 174 -8.78 -5.57 -11.61
N THR A 175 -7.53 -6.01 -11.63
CA THR A 175 -6.83 -6.47 -12.84
C THR A 175 -6.77 -7.99 -12.91
N ASN A 176 -6.67 -8.65 -11.74
CA ASN A 176 -6.68 -10.10 -11.66
C ASN A 176 -7.21 -10.56 -10.29
N ALA A 177 -7.72 -11.80 -10.20
CA ALA A 177 -7.98 -12.46 -8.94
C ALA A 177 -8.03 -13.97 -9.13
N PHE A 178 -7.33 -14.71 -8.29
CA PHE A 178 -7.22 -16.16 -8.41
C PHE A 178 -6.92 -16.82 -7.06
N ARG A 179 -7.30 -18.09 -6.94
CA ARG A 179 -6.92 -18.92 -5.81
C ARG A 179 -5.46 -19.34 -5.92
N ARG A 180 -4.70 -19.16 -4.87
CA ARG A 180 -3.30 -19.54 -4.78
C ARG A 180 -3.18 -21.05 -4.56
N SER A 181 -2.41 -21.72 -5.41
CA SER A 181 -2.21 -23.19 -5.37
C SER A 181 -1.13 -23.63 -4.41
N ASP A 182 -0.29 -22.72 -3.91
CA ASP A 182 0.77 -22.99 -2.95
C ASP A 182 0.26 -23.16 -1.50
N PHE A 183 -0.98 -22.76 -1.22
CA PHE A 183 -1.66 -22.97 0.06
C PHE A 183 -2.61 -24.17 -0.01
N LYS A 184 -2.09 -25.39 0.21
CA LYS A 184 -2.85 -26.63 -0.01
C LYS A 184 -4.04 -26.82 0.93
N ASN A 185 -3.94 -26.35 2.17
CA ASN A 185 -4.94 -26.56 3.23
C ASN A 185 -5.81 -25.33 3.50
N ASP A 186 -5.52 -24.19 2.89
CA ASP A 186 -6.20 -22.94 3.10
C ASP A 186 -6.77 -22.42 1.78
N VAL A 187 -7.87 -21.68 1.86
CA VAL A 187 -8.37 -20.91 0.73
C VAL A 187 -7.75 -19.52 0.81
N VAL A 188 -6.75 -19.28 -0.02
CA VAL A 188 -6.08 -17.99 -0.14
C VAL A 188 -6.31 -17.45 -1.54
N ILE A 189 -6.92 -16.28 -1.62
CA ILE A 189 -7.15 -15.57 -2.87
C ILE A 189 -6.14 -14.42 -2.99
N GLN A 190 -5.44 -14.35 -4.12
CA GLN A 190 -4.71 -13.15 -4.51
C GLN A 190 -5.60 -12.26 -5.36
N VAL A 191 -5.63 -10.98 -5.05
CA VAL A 191 -6.37 -9.96 -5.80
C VAL A 191 -5.37 -8.89 -6.19
N ASP A 192 -5.16 -8.72 -7.51
CA ASP A 192 -4.32 -7.65 -8.06
C ASP A 192 -5.21 -6.50 -8.52
N PHE A 193 -4.84 -5.27 -8.18
CA PHE A 193 -5.65 -4.10 -8.50
C PHE A 193 -4.83 -2.81 -8.61
N GLU A 194 -5.36 -1.86 -9.35
CA GLU A 194 -4.90 -0.48 -9.39
C GLU A 194 -5.76 0.33 -8.42
N ARG A 195 -5.12 1.12 -7.58
CA ARG A 195 -5.75 2.15 -6.75
C ARG A 195 -5.45 3.52 -7.37
N GLU A 196 -6.49 4.25 -7.74
CA GLU A 196 -6.31 5.62 -8.21
C GLU A 196 -5.78 6.54 -7.09
N GLY A 197 -5.25 7.68 -7.48
CA GLY A 197 -4.77 8.67 -6.53
C GLY A 197 -5.86 9.09 -5.53
N VAL A 198 -5.48 9.31 -4.29
CA VAL A 198 -6.41 9.66 -3.21
C VAL A 198 -5.81 10.69 -2.27
N THR A 199 -6.62 11.64 -1.83
CA THR A 199 -6.23 12.63 -0.83
C THR A 199 -6.71 12.20 0.56
N GLN A 200 -5.81 12.24 1.53
CA GLN A 200 -6.09 12.02 2.93
C GLN A 200 -5.96 13.35 3.70
N TYR A 201 -6.95 13.63 4.51
CA TYR A 201 -7.03 14.82 5.37
C TYR A 201 -6.86 14.40 6.81
N HIS A 202 -5.79 14.87 7.45
CA HIS A 202 -5.47 14.58 8.85
C HIS A 202 -6.11 15.60 9.78
N SER A 203 -6.36 15.17 11.02
CA SER A 203 -6.97 16.02 12.06
C SER A 203 -6.12 17.22 12.48
N ASP A 204 -4.82 17.20 12.21
CA ASP A 204 -3.87 18.29 12.46
C ASP A 204 -3.83 19.33 11.32
N GLY A 205 -4.68 19.16 10.30
CA GLY A 205 -4.74 20.02 9.12
C GLY A 205 -3.77 19.64 8.01
N ARG A 206 -2.96 18.61 8.19
CA ARG A 206 -2.07 18.09 7.15
C ARG A 206 -2.90 17.40 6.06
N ILE A 207 -2.56 17.68 4.80
CA ILE A 207 -3.15 17.06 3.61
C ILE A 207 -2.06 16.21 2.96
N GLU A 208 -2.37 14.94 2.71
CA GLU A 208 -1.44 13.99 2.11
C GLU A 208 -2.08 13.40 0.84
N TYR A 209 -1.38 13.54 -0.28
CA TYR A 209 -1.80 12.94 -1.54
C TYR A 209 -1.00 11.67 -1.79
N HIS A 210 -1.72 10.59 -1.96
CA HIS A 210 -1.18 9.30 -2.36
C HIS A 210 -1.42 9.10 -3.86
N GLU A 211 -0.37 8.93 -4.62
CA GLU A 211 -0.47 8.73 -6.06
C GLU A 211 -1.15 7.40 -6.42
N LYS A 212 -1.51 7.28 -7.69
CA LYS A 212 -1.99 6.03 -8.28
C LYS A 212 -0.90 4.96 -8.14
N GLU A 213 -1.30 3.77 -7.72
CA GLU A 213 -0.38 2.64 -7.55
C GLU A 213 -1.01 1.30 -7.90
N SER A 214 -0.17 0.35 -8.31
CA SER A 214 -0.54 -1.04 -8.46
C SER A 214 -0.30 -1.78 -7.16
N ARG A 215 -1.30 -2.52 -6.71
CA ARG A 215 -1.29 -3.24 -5.44
C ARG A 215 -1.77 -4.67 -5.60
N TRP A 216 -1.44 -5.49 -4.61
CA TRP A 216 -2.04 -6.79 -4.47
C TRP A 216 -2.49 -7.04 -3.01
N ALA A 217 -3.53 -7.83 -2.86
CA ALA A 217 -3.99 -8.33 -1.58
C ALA A 217 -3.98 -9.87 -1.59
N GLY A 218 -3.43 -10.46 -0.53
CA GLY A 218 -3.59 -11.87 -0.22
C GLY A 218 -4.63 -12.02 0.87
N VAL A 219 -5.73 -12.71 0.59
CA VAL A 219 -6.87 -12.85 1.50
C VAL A 219 -7.09 -14.32 1.80
N LYS A 220 -6.92 -14.72 3.06
CA LYS A 220 -7.28 -16.04 3.57
C LYS A 220 -8.73 -16.05 4.01
N LEU A 221 -9.50 -16.99 3.48
CA LEU A 221 -10.95 -17.10 3.70
C LEU A 221 -11.33 -18.47 4.26
N GLU A 222 -12.47 -18.49 4.95
CA GLU A 222 -13.14 -19.68 5.43
C GLU A 222 -14.62 -19.60 5.10
N TYR A 223 -15.22 -20.71 4.65
CA TYR A 223 -16.66 -20.81 4.48
C TYR A 223 -17.28 -21.33 5.78
N ASN A 224 -18.08 -20.50 6.45
CA ASN A 224 -18.65 -20.81 7.77
C ASN A 224 -19.96 -21.61 7.74
N GLY A 225 -20.33 -22.15 6.58
CA GLY A 225 -21.57 -22.88 6.36
C GLY A 225 -22.69 -22.02 5.78
N THR A 226 -22.57 -20.68 5.82
CA THR A 226 -23.54 -19.72 5.29
C THR A 226 -22.94 -18.76 4.29
N GLN A 227 -21.72 -18.31 4.56
CA GLN A 227 -21.00 -17.36 3.70
C GLN A 227 -19.50 -17.48 3.90
N TRP A 228 -18.75 -16.93 2.98
CA TRP A 228 -17.31 -16.70 3.12
C TRP A 228 -17.05 -15.59 4.14
N ILE A 229 -16.07 -15.80 5.01
CA ILE A 229 -15.52 -14.82 5.96
C ILE A 229 -14.01 -14.69 5.77
N VAL A 230 -13.47 -13.52 6.10
CA VAL A 230 -12.04 -13.25 6.03
C VAL A 230 -11.40 -13.54 7.38
N ILE A 231 -10.39 -14.41 7.36
CA ILE A 231 -9.63 -14.80 8.55
C ILE A 231 -8.36 -13.97 8.70
N GLU A 232 -7.65 -13.78 7.58
CA GLU A 232 -6.40 -13.04 7.55
C GLU A 232 -6.21 -12.40 6.17
N ALA A 233 -5.61 -11.21 6.14
CA ALA A 233 -5.29 -10.58 4.88
C ALA A 233 -4.05 -9.69 4.98
N VAL A 234 -3.38 -9.53 3.84
CA VAL A 234 -2.29 -8.58 3.63
C VAL A 234 -2.61 -7.74 2.39
N ASN A 235 -2.25 -6.46 2.42
CA ASN A 235 -2.39 -5.54 1.29
C ASN A 235 -1.06 -4.81 1.12
N ARG A 236 -0.44 -4.92 -0.06
CA ARG A 236 0.91 -4.41 -0.34
C ARG A 236 0.99 -3.76 -1.72
N GLU A 237 1.96 -2.90 -1.89
CA GLU A 237 2.41 -2.41 -3.19
C GLU A 237 3.11 -3.52 -3.97
N ASN A 238 3.04 -3.44 -5.31
CA ASN A 238 3.73 -4.36 -6.23
C ASN A 238 5.19 -3.97 -6.40
#